data_34cf8931917c9d1e9ef87645be019327
#
_entry.id   34cf8931917c9d1e9ef87645be019327
#
_cell.length_a   1.000
_cell.length_b   1.000
_cell.length_c   1.000
_cell.angle_alpha   90.00
_cell.angle_beta   90.00
_cell.angle_gamma   90.00
#
_symmetry.space_group_name_H-M   'P 1'
#
loop_
_entity.id
_entity.type
_entity.pdbx_description
1 polymer ?
#
loop_
_entity_poly.entity_id
_entity_poly.type
_entity_poly.pdbx_seq_one_letter_code
_entity_poly.pdbx_strand_id
1 'polypeptide(L)'
;NQSTCINQHPIVYKGDKVEAGQTLADGMSTDGGELALGHNVLVAFVSWEGYNHEDAVLISERLCKDDLYTSIHIEEYECDARDTKLGEEEITRELASVSDDALKNLDENGIIRIGADVRPGDILVGKVTPKGETELTPEERLLRAIFGDKEREVRDTSLRVPHGEFG
;
A
#
# COMPACT_ATOMS: atom_id res chain seq x y z
N ASN A 1 7.45 10.02 5.78
CA ASN A 1 7.87 11.02 4.83
C ASN A 1 8.81 10.39 3.79
N GLN A 2 8.57 10.56 2.51
CA GLN A 2 9.32 9.88 1.43
C GLN A 2 9.31 8.35 1.55
N SER A 3 8.13 7.76 1.78
CA SER A 3 7.91 6.33 1.94
C SER A 3 8.68 5.66 3.09
N THR A 4 9.18 6.44 4.03
CA THR A 4 9.85 5.93 5.22
C THR A 4 8.95 6.05 6.46
N CYS A 5 8.92 5.00 7.27
CA CYS A 5 8.27 5.03 8.57
C CYS A 5 9.07 5.94 9.51
N ILE A 6 8.44 6.95 10.08
CA ILE A 6 9.02 7.76 11.15
C ILE A 6 8.38 7.33 12.45
N ASN A 7 9.14 6.61 13.27
CA ASN A 7 8.71 6.17 14.58
C ASN A 7 9.85 6.41 15.58
N GLN A 8 9.61 7.35 16.48
CA GLN A 8 10.55 7.66 17.54
C GLN A 8 10.04 7.08 18.85
N HIS A 9 10.90 6.42 19.60
CA HIS A 9 10.58 5.93 20.92
C HIS A 9 11.41 6.65 21.98
N PRO A 10 10.77 7.03 23.10
CA PRO A 10 11.47 7.68 24.19
C PRO A 10 12.42 6.69 24.86
N ILE A 11 13.62 7.18 25.19
CA ILE A 11 14.64 6.45 25.95
C ILE A 11 14.75 6.94 27.38
N VAL A 12 13.87 7.84 27.79
CA VAL A 12 13.73 8.36 29.15
C VAL A 12 12.32 8.13 29.67
N TYR A 13 12.18 8.00 30.98
CA TYR A 13 10.91 7.72 31.65
C TYR A 13 10.48 8.87 32.53
N LYS A 14 9.17 8.89 32.88
CA LYS A 14 8.61 9.88 33.79
C LYS A 14 9.30 9.82 35.16
N GLY A 15 9.92 10.93 35.57
CA GLY A 15 10.67 11.02 36.83
C GLY A 15 12.18 11.01 36.68
N ASP A 16 12.68 10.69 35.48
CA ASP A 16 14.12 10.74 35.22
C ASP A 16 14.62 12.20 35.22
N LYS A 17 15.81 12.38 35.73
CA LYS A 17 16.50 13.66 35.59
C LYS A 17 17.21 13.70 34.27
N VAL A 18 16.97 14.76 33.51
CA VAL A 18 17.58 14.97 32.19
C VAL A 18 18.48 16.22 32.21
N GLU A 19 19.54 16.17 31.42
CA GLU A 19 20.49 17.24 31.26
C GLU A 19 20.32 17.98 29.95
N ALA A 20 20.83 19.19 29.86
CA ALA A 20 20.79 19.94 28.60
C ALA A 20 21.64 19.25 27.52
N GLY A 21 21.03 18.99 26.35
CA GLY A 21 21.66 18.26 25.26
C GLY A 21 21.56 16.73 25.34
N GLN A 22 20.94 16.18 26.38
CA GLN A 22 20.66 14.75 26.48
C GLN A 22 19.62 14.29 25.47
N THR A 23 19.83 13.15 24.82
CA THR A 23 18.87 12.52 23.92
C THR A 23 17.67 12.00 24.72
N LEU A 24 16.46 12.37 24.30
CA LEU A 24 15.21 11.98 24.95
C LEU A 24 14.49 10.86 24.22
N ALA A 25 14.71 10.75 22.93
CA ALA A 25 14.09 9.74 22.08
C ALA A 25 15.03 9.35 20.94
N ASP A 26 15.00 8.10 20.56
CA ASP A 26 15.69 7.57 19.39
C ASP A 26 14.73 7.29 18.25
N GLY A 27 15.15 7.58 17.02
CA GLY A 27 14.47 7.20 15.80
C GLY A 27 14.86 5.80 15.34
N MET A 28 14.40 5.43 14.14
CA MET A 28 14.63 4.10 13.57
C MET A 28 16.10 3.78 13.30
N SER A 29 16.91 4.79 13.01
CA SER A 29 18.31 4.63 12.65
C SER A 29 19.24 5.32 13.64
N THR A 30 18.81 5.44 14.89
CA THR A 30 19.58 6.03 15.98
C THR A 30 19.60 5.12 17.20
N ASP A 31 20.70 5.17 17.94
CA ASP A 31 20.90 4.46 19.20
C ASP A 31 21.63 5.38 20.17
N GLY A 32 20.98 5.74 21.27
CA GLY A 32 21.51 6.70 22.25
C GLY A 32 21.81 8.09 21.66
N GLY A 33 21.12 8.50 20.61
CA GLY A 33 21.33 9.75 19.89
C GLY A 33 22.43 9.70 18.82
N GLU A 34 23.07 8.56 18.62
CA GLU A 34 24.07 8.36 17.57
C GLU A 34 23.46 7.65 16.35
N LEU A 35 24.00 7.94 15.18
CA LEU A 35 23.56 7.32 13.94
C LEU A 35 23.92 5.83 13.91
N ALA A 36 22.89 4.97 13.74
CA ALA A 36 23.00 3.51 13.69
C ALA A 36 22.20 2.98 12.51
N LEU A 37 22.78 3.06 11.28
CA LEU A 37 22.09 2.73 10.03
C LEU A 37 21.94 1.23 9.76
N GLY A 38 22.50 0.37 10.57
CA GLY A 38 22.47 -1.05 10.38
C GLY A 38 23.08 -1.81 11.55
N HIS A 39 23.39 -3.07 11.32
CA HIS A 39 23.96 -3.97 12.31
C HIS A 39 25.29 -4.54 11.84
N ASN A 40 26.21 -4.71 12.78
CA ASN A 40 27.44 -5.46 12.53
C ASN A 40 27.14 -6.95 12.60
N VAL A 41 27.45 -7.66 11.51
CA VAL A 41 27.25 -9.10 11.42
C VAL A 41 28.56 -9.83 11.16
N LEU A 42 28.67 -11.06 11.60
CA LEU A 42 29.79 -11.93 11.30
C LEU A 42 29.67 -12.41 9.83
N VAL A 43 30.70 -12.19 9.04
CA VAL A 43 30.75 -12.54 7.62
C VAL A 43 31.83 -13.57 7.35
N ALA A 44 31.54 -14.56 6.52
CA ALA A 44 32.51 -15.49 5.98
C ALA A 44 32.65 -15.30 4.45
N PHE A 45 33.86 -15.17 3.96
CA PHE A 45 34.17 -15.10 2.54
C PHE A 45 34.58 -16.49 2.04
N VAL A 46 33.64 -17.22 1.46
CA VAL A 46 33.83 -18.58 0.98
C VAL A 46 32.86 -18.90 -0.15
N SER A 47 33.27 -19.69 -1.13
CA SER A 47 32.32 -20.24 -2.12
C SER A 47 31.45 -21.31 -1.45
N TRP A 48 30.13 -21.15 -1.56
CA TRP A 48 29.18 -22.07 -0.93
C TRP A 48 28.25 -22.69 -1.99
N GLU A 49 28.62 -23.82 -2.52
CA GLU A 49 27.82 -24.61 -3.47
C GLU A 49 27.21 -23.83 -4.66
N GLY A 50 27.82 -22.71 -5.03
CA GLY A 50 27.37 -21.83 -6.09
C GLY A 50 26.22 -20.86 -5.70
N TYR A 51 25.65 -20.97 -4.50
CA TYR A 51 24.54 -20.13 -4.06
C TYR A 51 24.93 -18.68 -3.78
N ASN A 52 26.22 -18.38 -3.71
CA ASN A 52 26.76 -17.03 -3.57
C ASN A 52 27.60 -16.62 -4.77
N HIS A 53 27.24 -17.12 -5.96
CA HIS A 53 27.89 -16.73 -7.22
C HIS A 53 27.52 -15.29 -7.62
N GLU A 54 28.50 -14.55 -8.13
CA GLU A 54 28.39 -13.11 -8.48
C GLU A 54 27.94 -12.26 -7.28
N ASP A 55 26.81 -11.57 -7.40
CA ASP A 55 26.28 -10.66 -6.38
C ASP A 55 25.36 -11.34 -5.35
N ALA A 56 25.22 -12.67 -5.44
CA ALA A 56 24.40 -13.43 -4.51
C ALA A 56 25.06 -13.58 -3.15
N VAL A 57 24.27 -13.48 -2.10
CA VAL A 57 24.69 -13.65 -0.70
C VAL A 57 23.80 -14.67 0.00
N LEU A 58 24.41 -15.50 0.84
CA LEU A 58 23.69 -16.35 1.79
C LEU A 58 23.58 -15.65 3.11
N ILE A 59 22.40 -15.61 3.68
CA ILE A 59 22.16 -15.04 5.00
C ILE A 59 21.67 -16.11 5.96
N SER A 60 22.00 -15.94 7.24
CA SER A 60 21.48 -16.78 8.30
C SER A 60 19.99 -16.56 8.51
N GLU A 61 19.24 -17.63 8.75
CA GLU A 61 17.82 -17.57 9.13
C GLU A 61 17.56 -16.65 10.35
N ARG A 62 18.56 -16.53 11.23
CA ARG A 62 18.51 -15.65 12.39
C ARG A 62 18.28 -14.17 12.01
N LEU A 63 18.86 -13.69 10.91
CA LEU A 63 18.65 -12.32 10.43
C LEU A 63 17.18 -12.05 10.12
N CYS A 64 16.47 -13.04 9.59
CA CYS A 64 15.03 -12.95 9.33
C CYS A 64 14.22 -13.08 10.62
N LYS A 65 14.57 -14.02 11.51
CA LYS A 65 13.85 -14.23 12.78
C LYS A 65 13.94 -13.05 13.74
N ASP A 66 15.12 -12.44 13.81
CA ASP A 66 15.39 -11.31 14.71
C ASP A 66 15.10 -9.96 14.05
N ASP A 67 14.57 -9.93 12.81
CA ASP A 67 14.25 -8.72 12.03
C ASP A 67 15.40 -7.71 11.95
N LEU A 68 16.66 -8.18 11.87
CA LEU A 68 17.84 -7.30 11.96
C LEU A 68 17.99 -6.36 10.77
N TYR A 69 17.52 -6.78 9.58
CA TYR A 69 17.55 -5.98 8.34
C TYR A 69 16.15 -5.68 7.80
N THR A 70 15.15 -5.80 8.63
CA THR A 70 13.76 -5.54 8.25
C THR A 70 13.50 -4.04 8.21
N SER A 71 12.93 -3.57 7.13
CA SER A 71 12.50 -2.18 6.94
C SER A 71 10.98 -2.12 6.74
N ILE A 72 10.39 -1.02 7.21
CA ILE A 72 8.97 -0.73 7.02
C ILE A 72 8.88 0.46 6.07
N HIS A 73 8.19 0.26 4.94
CA HIS A 73 7.91 1.30 3.96
C HIS A 73 6.43 1.64 4.01
N ILE A 74 6.10 2.92 4.06
CA ILE A 74 4.72 3.40 4.08
C ILE A 74 4.47 4.16 2.79
N GLU A 75 3.60 3.60 1.95
CA GLU A 75 3.11 4.23 0.74
C GLU A 75 1.72 4.82 0.98
N GLU A 76 1.48 6.00 0.45
CA GLU A 76 0.22 6.72 0.57
C GLU A 76 -0.43 6.84 -0.81
N TYR A 77 -1.67 6.37 -0.91
CA TYR A 77 -2.46 6.44 -2.12
C TYR A 77 -3.68 7.29 -1.89
N GLU A 78 -3.89 8.27 -2.75
CA GLU A 78 -5.03 9.18 -2.69
C GLU A 78 -5.98 8.90 -3.86
N CYS A 79 -7.27 8.97 -3.61
CA CYS A 79 -8.30 8.81 -4.61
C CYS A 79 -9.40 9.84 -4.41
N ASP A 80 -9.61 10.67 -5.43
CA ASP A 80 -10.67 11.68 -5.45
C ASP A 80 -11.82 11.23 -6.35
N ALA A 81 -13.05 11.53 -5.93
CA ALA A 81 -14.22 11.50 -6.80
C ALA A 81 -14.50 12.93 -7.29
N ARG A 82 -14.56 13.10 -8.59
CA ARG A 82 -14.71 14.42 -9.24
C ARG A 82 -16.00 14.51 -10.02
N ASP A 83 -16.50 15.73 -10.15
CA ASP A 83 -17.58 16.04 -11.08
C ASP A 83 -17.04 16.07 -12.51
N THR A 84 -17.60 15.23 -13.36
CA THR A 84 -17.28 15.22 -14.78
C THR A 84 -18.43 15.80 -15.60
N LYS A 85 -18.16 16.17 -16.85
CA LYS A 85 -19.20 16.64 -17.78
C LYS A 85 -20.32 15.61 -18.04
N LEU A 86 -20.05 14.34 -17.74
CA LEU A 86 -20.98 13.21 -17.93
C LEU A 86 -21.72 12.83 -16.65
N GLY A 87 -21.34 13.42 -15.51
CA GLY A 87 -21.87 13.17 -14.20
C GLY A 87 -20.78 13.06 -13.13
N GLU A 88 -21.19 12.85 -11.92
CA GLU A 88 -20.30 12.69 -10.77
C GLU A 88 -19.65 11.30 -10.76
N GLU A 89 -18.37 11.25 -10.43
CA GLU A 89 -17.71 9.99 -10.07
C GLU A 89 -18.18 9.58 -8.68
N GLU A 90 -18.25 8.29 -8.45
CA GLU A 90 -18.72 7.74 -7.17
C GLU A 90 -17.72 6.72 -6.61
N ILE A 91 -17.42 6.87 -5.31
CA ILE A 91 -16.68 5.86 -4.56
C ILE A 91 -17.71 4.86 -4.02
N THR A 92 -17.58 3.60 -4.43
CA THR A 92 -18.56 2.57 -4.12
C THR A 92 -17.94 1.18 -4.10
N ARG A 93 -18.55 0.29 -3.34
CA ARG A 93 -18.24 -1.14 -3.37
C ARG A 93 -18.94 -1.87 -4.54
N GLU A 94 -19.98 -1.28 -5.10
CA GLU A 94 -20.77 -1.89 -6.17
C GLU A 94 -20.06 -1.78 -7.53
N LEU A 95 -19.21 -2.75 -7.82
CA LEU A 95 -18.44 -2.86 -9.06
C LEU A 95 -18.92 -4.05 -9.87
N ALA A 96 -19.70 -3.80 -10.93
CA ALA A 96 -20.36 -4.83 -11.72
C ALA A 96 -19.42 -5.81 -12.45
N SER A 97 -18.18 -5.39 -12.70
CA SER A 97 -17.19 -6.18 -13.45
C SER A 97 -16.19 -6.93 -12.56
N VAL A 98 -16.39 -6.94 -11.24
CA VAL A 98 -15.44 -7.46 -10.27
C VAL A 98 -16.06 -8.61 -9.48
N SER A 99 -15.29 -9.67 -9.24
CA SER A 99 -15.74 -10.81 -8.46
C SER A 99 -15.87 -10.47 -6.96
N ASP A 100 -16.78 -11.15 -6.27
CA ASP A 100 -17.00 -10.98 -4.83
C ASP A 100 -15.72 -11.22 -4.01
N ASP A 101 -14.85 -12.09 -4.47
CA ASP A 101 -13.56 -12.38 -3.84
C ASP A 101 -12.62 -11.15 -3.86
N ALA A 102 -12.64 -10.37 -4.93
CA ALA A 102 -11.86 -9.13 -5.03
C ALA A 102 -12.45 -7.99 -4.21
N LEU A 103 -13.74 -8.08 -3.86
CA LEU A 103 -14.44 -7.08 -3.04
C LEU A 103 -14.44 -7.40 -1.55
N LYS A 104 -13.97 -8.57 -1.13
CA LYS A 104 -14.07 -9.04 0.26
C LYS A 104 -13.42 -8.14 1.30
N ASN A 105 -12.37 -7.43 0.91
CA ASN A 105 -11.61 -6.54 1.78
C ASN A 105 -12.09 -5.09 1.75
N LEU A 106 -13.07 -4.75 0.91
CA LEU A 106 -13.68 -3.43 0.89
C LEU A 106 -14.78 -3.33 1.95
N ASP A 107 -14.85 -2.17 2.58
CA ASP A 107 -15.96 -1.81 3.47
C ASP A 107 -17.23 -1.43 2.68
N GLU A 108 -18.29 -1.03 3.39
CA GLU A 108 -19.56 -0.61 2.78
C GLU A 108 -19.43 0.63 1.91
N ASN A 109 -18.42 1.47 2.15
CA ASN A 109 -18.14 2.69 1.39
C ASN A 109 -17.23 2.43 0.18
N GLY A 110 -16.77 1.21 -0.04
CA GLY A 110 -15.84 0.87 -1.12
C GLY A 110 -14.38 1.15 -0.81
N ILE A 111 -14.02 1.37 0.45
CA ILE A 111 -12.65 1.61 0.90
C ILE A 111 -12.11 0.35 1.56
N ILE A 112 -10.85 0.04 1.31
CA ILE A 112 -10.22 -1.13 1.91
C ILE A 112 -10.16 -1.03 3.44
N ARG A 113 -10.46 -2.13 4.13
CA ARG A 113 -10.42 -2.16 5.59
C ARG A 113 -8.98 -2.22 6.11
N ILE A 114 -8.78 -1.65 7.28
CA ILE A 114 -7.49 -1.71 7.99
C ILE A 114 -7.15 -3.16 8.34
N GLY A 115 -5.88 -3.55 8.11
CA GLY A 115 -5.36 -4.89 8.37
C GLY A 115 -5.57 -5.90 7.24
N ALA A 116 -6.07 -5.47 6.07
CA ALA A 116 -6.16 -6.32 4.90
C ALA A 116 -4.79 -6.48 4.23
N ASP A 117 -4.40 -7.72 3.96
CA ASP A 117 -3.24 -8.00 3.10
C ASP A 117 -3.58 -7.66 1.66
N VAL A 118 -2.71 -6.92 1.00
CA VAL A 118 -2.90 -6.47 -0.39
C VAL A 118 -1.78 -6.95 -1.31
N ARG A 119 -2.15 -7.22 -2.54
CA ARG A 119 -1.26 -7.67 -3.62
C ARG A 119 -1.46 -6.81 -4.86
N PRO A 120 -0.52 -6.83 -5.82
CA PRO A 120 -0.68 -6.11 -7.08
C PRO A 120 -2.02 -6.41 -7.75
N GLY A 121 -2.75 -5.36 -8.11
CA GLY A 121 -4.07 -5.45 -8.73
C GLY A 121 -5.26 -5.48 -7.78
N ASP A 122 -5.06 -5.68 -6.48
CA ASP A 122 -6.13 -5.60 -5.49
C ASP A 122 -6.70 -4.19 -5.41
N ILE A 123 -7.99 -4.08 -5.12
CA ILE A 123 -8.69 -2.80 -5.05
C ILE A 123 -8.47 -2.15 -3.69
N LEU A 124 -7.94 -0.94 -3.69
CA LEU A 124 -7.80 -0.10 -2.50
C LEU A 124 -9.05 0.76 -2.27
N VAL A 125 -9.57 1.36 -3.36
CA VAL A 125 -10.77 2.18 -3.34
C VAL A 125 -11.58 1.85 -4.59
N GLY A 126 -12.81 1.38 -4.41
CA GLY A 126 -13.75 1.16 -5.49
C GLY A 126 -14.29 2.49 -6.01
N LYS A 127 -14.11 2.79 -7.27
CA LYS A 127 -14.60 3.99 -7.91
C LYS A 127 -15.17 3.70 -9.29
N VAL A 128 -16.26 4.35 -9.60
CA VAL A 128 -16.90 4.30 -10.91
C VAL A 128 -17.01 5.70 -11.51
N THR A 129 -16.84 5.76 -12.82
CA THR A 129 -16.95 6.99 -13.60
C THR A 129 -18.02 6.83 -14.67
N PRO A 130 -18.95 7.78 -14.86
CA PRO A 130 -19.96 7.71 -15.91
C PRO A 130 -19.33 7.60 -17.31
N LYS A 131 -19.86 6.71 -18.15
CA LYS A 131 -19.44 6.55 -19.56
C LYS A 131 -20.10 7.60 -20.44
N GLY A 132 -19.35 8.09 -21.45
CA GLY A 132 -19.89 8.90 -22.53
C GLY A 132 -20.62 8.06 -23.58
N GLU A 133 -21.53 8.66 -24.34
CA GLU A 133 -22.28 7.99 -25.40
C GLU A 133 -21.38 7.36 -26.49
N THR A 134 -20.20 7.91 -26.71
CA THR A 134 -19.22 7.38 -27.66
C THR A 134 -18.46 6.15 -27.17
N GLU A 135 -18.48 5.88 -25.86
CA GLU A 135 -17.80 4.75 -25.23
C GLU A 135 -18.71 3.52 -25.10
N LEU A 136 -19.99 3.63 -25.46
CA LEU A 136 -20.95 2.54 -25.40
C LEU A 136 -20.72 1.55 -26.54
N THR A 137 -20.78 0.27 -26.23
CA THR A 137 -20.81 -0.79 -27.25
C THR A 137 -22.15 -0.76 -28.02
N PRO A 138 -22.25 -1.36 -29.21
CA PRO A 138 -23.51 -1.43 -29.96
C PRO A 138 -24.64 -2.08 -29.15
N GLU A 139 -24.31 -3.11 -28.35
CA GLU A 139 -25.24 -3.82 -27.48
C GLU A 139 -25.75 -2.93 -26.34
N GLU A 140 -24.86 -2.19 -25.70
CA GLU A 140 -25.18 -1.24 -24.64
C GLU A 140 -26.07 -0.10 -25.16
N ARG A 141 -25.80 0.42 -26.36
CA ARG A 141 -26.67 1.43 -27.01
C ARG A 141 -28.05 0.90 -27.28
N LEU A 142 -28.16 -0.36 -27.72
CA LEU A 142 -29.47 -1.00 -28.00
C LEU A 142 -30.25 -1.17 -26.68
N LEU A 143 -29.62 -1.63 -25.63
CA LEU A 143 -30.24 -1.79 -24.30
C LEU A 143 -30.72 -0.44 -23.75
N ARG A 144 -29.93 0.61 -23.88
CA ARG A 144 -30.32 1.97 -23.50
C ARG A 144 -31.53 2.47 -24.29
N ALA A 145 -31.58 2.19 -25.58
CA ALA A 145 -32.73 2.55 -26.44
C ALA A 145 -34.02 1.82 -26.05
N ILE A 146 -33.91 0.59 -25.54
CA ILE A 146 -35.07 -0.24 -25.17
C ILE A 146 -35.54 0.05 -23.74
N PHE A 147 -34.61 0.18 -22.78
CA PHE A 147 -34.90 0.28 -21.33
C PHE A 147 -34.85 1.71 -20.77
N GLY A 148 -34.39 2.70 -21.56
CA GLY A 148 -34.26 4.10 -21.16
C GLY A 148 -33.04 4.39 -20.29
N ASP A 149 -32.87 5.68 -19.91
CA ASP A 149 -31.69 6.20 -19.18
C ASP A 149 -31.63 5.79 -17.71
N LYS A 150 -32.29 4.73 -17.27
CA LYS A 150 -32.40 4.38 -15.84
C LYS A 150 -31.18 3.73 -15.25
N GLU A 151 -30.31 3.14 -16.05
CA GLU A 151 -29.03 2.63 -15.58
C GLU A 151 -27.92 3.49 -16.18
N ARG A 152 -27.30 4.31 -15.34
CA ARG A 152 -26.07 5.01 -15.71
C ARG A 152 -25.00 3.95 -15.94
N GLU A 153 -24.59 3.78 -17.18
CA GLU A 153 -23.43 2.95 -17.47
C GLU A 153 -22.19 3.63 -16.94
N VAL A 154 -21.44 2.89 -16.14
CA VAL A 154 -20.25 3.36 -15.47
C VAL A 154 -19.06 2.52 -15.87
N ARG A 155 -17.88 3.13 -15.85
CA ARG A 155 -16.60 2.47 -16.04
C ARG A 155 -15.92 2.32 -14.69
N ASP A 156 -15.34 1.16 -14.45
CA ASP A 156 -14.48 0.94 -13.28
C ASP A 156 -13.20 1.78 -13.40
N THR A 157 -13.04 2.72 -12.49
CA THR A 157 -11.86 3.57 -12.33
C THR A 157 -11.26 3.44 -10.94
N SER A 158 -11.46 2.29 -10.32
CA SER A 158 -11.00 1.98 -8.98
C SER A 158 -9.49 2.13 -8.85
N LEU A 159 -9.07 2.63 -7.69
CA LEU A 159 -7.66 2.67 -7.32
C LEU A 159 -7.21 1.28 -6.93
N ARG A 160 -6.18 0.79 -7.58
CA ARG A 160 -5.62 -0.55 -7.37
C ARG A 160 -4.17 -0.47 -6.92
N VAL A 161 -3.74 -1.51 -6.21
CA VAL A 161 -2.33 -1.68 -5.84
C VAL A 161 -1.47 -1.77 -7.10
N PRO A 162 -0.44 -0.92 -7.24
CA PRO A 162 0.47 -0.96 -8.37
C PRO A 162 1.23 -2.27 -8.48
N HIS A 163 1.76 -2.52 -9.66
CA HIS A 163 2.60 -3.71 -9.90
C HIS A 163 3.90 -3.61 -9.10
N GLY A 164 4.23 -4.69 -8.38
CA GLY A 164 5.41 -4.77 -7.53
C GLY A 164 5.21 -4.32 -6.09
N GLU A 165 4.07 -3.73 -5.76
CA GLU A 165 3.70 -3.33 -4.41
C GLU A 165 2.90 -4.43 -3.71
N PHE A 166 3.16 -4.64 -2.42
CA PHE A 166 2.39 -5.57 -1.56
C PHE A 166 2.55 -5.16 -0.10
N GLY A 167 1.58 -5.49 0.69
CA GLY A 167 1.61 -5.10 2.11
C GLY A 167 0.38 -5.52 2.90
#